data_9e9e3489afdbc8404f5b279599eb8db9
#
_entry.id   9e9e3489afdbc8404f5b279599eb8db9
#
_cell.length_a   1.000
_cell.length_b   1.000
_cell.length_c   1.000
_cell.angle_alpha   90.00
_cell.angle_beta   90.00
_cell.angle_gamma   90.00
#
_symmetry.space_group_name_H-M   'P 1'
#
loop_
_entity.id
_entity.type
_entity.pdbx_description
1 polymer ?
#
loop_
_entity_poly.entity_id
_entity_poly.type
_entity_poly.pdbx_seq_one_letter_code
_entity_poly.pdbx_strand_id
1 'polypeptide(L)'
;MTTPAAEPRSDNVADLVLEGGGVKGIALTGAVWAFDDEEWTFPRIAGTSAGAMVGAVLAALQAAGEPLSQVVELAKTLDYRKFRDRGFPGRWLGPLGVVADPFAVVLEQGAYEGDYLHDWMRGVLADLGVHTFGDLKRDDPDSDGEIHHEYSLVVTASDISRKRLAYLPWDYVDYGLDPDEQSVADAVRASASIPYFFEPVTLAGKSGRSTLVDGGLLSNYPISVFDRLDELPPRWATVGIRLDALGIGAEPTPEPVRGVVRMGIALIETAIEANQAEHVLDPCNISRSVYVDTRGVGAVDFSISEAEQRLLIERGHEAATEFLSTWDYPAWLKECRPAWV
;
A
#
# COMPACT_ATOMS: atom_id res chain seq x y z
N MET A 1 -6.16 -37.62 -14.90
CA MET A 1 -5.20 -37.81 -13.81
C MET A 1 -5.26 -36.52 -13.02
N THR A 2 -5.95 -36.51 -11.89
CA THR A 2 -6.03 -35.34 -11.00
C THR A 2 -4.68 -35.25 -10.29
N THR A 3 -3.94 -34.17 -10.57
CA THR A 3 -2.75 -33.81 -9.77
C THR A 3 -3.22 -33.66 -8.32
N PRO A 4 -2.59 -34.34 -7.34
CA PRO A 4 -2.97 -34.17 -5.96
C PRO A 4 -2.75 -32.69 -5.60
N ALA A 5 -3.75 -32.08 -4.97
CA ALA A 5 -3.61 -30.75 -4.39
C ALA A 5 -2.38 -30.78 -3.47
N ALA A 6 -1.45 -29.85 -3.67
CA ALA A 6 -0.30 -29.72 -2.78
C ALA A 6 -0.82 -29.48 -1.37
N GLU A 7 -0.35 -30.28 -0.41
CA GLU A 7 -0.67 -30.04 1.00
C GLU A 7 -0.27 -28.60 1.37
N PRO A 8 -1.10 -27.87 2.13
CA PRO A 8 -0.75 -26.53 2.57
C PRO A 8 0.58 -26.61 3.34
N ARG A 9 1.60 -25.92 2.84
CA ARG A 9 2.86 -25.77 3.57
C ARG A 9 2.60 -24.87 4.77
N SER A 10 2.77 -25.42 5.96
CA SER A 10 2.40 -24.77 7.24
C SER A 10 3.53 -23.98 7.89
N ASP A 11 4.59 -23.66 7.15
CA ASP A 11 5.80 -23.15 7.79
C ASP A 11 5.98 -21.68 7.46
N ASN A 12 5.38 -20.77 8.28
CA ASN A 12 5.62 -19.33 8.32
C ASN A 12 5.68 -18.66 6.93
N VAL A 13 4.75 -19.01 6.06
CA VAL A 13 4.60 -18.47 4.70
C VAL A 13 3.20 -17.91 4.51
N ALA A 14 3.10 -16.66 4.06
CA ALA A 14 1.83 -16.03 3.74
C ALA A 14 1.99 -15.02 2.60
N ASP A 15 0.92 -14.72 1.87
CA ASP A 15 0.85 -13.48 1.13
C ASP A 15 0.57 -12.33 2.09
N LEU A 16 1.18 -11.17 1.86
CA LEU A 16 1.07 -10.01 2.73
C LEU A 16 0.32 -8.87 2.05
N VAL A 17 -0.64 -8.28 2.76
CA VAL A 17 -1.36 -7.09 2.27
C VAL A 17 -1.19 -5.93 3.25
N LEU A 18 -0.72 -4.79 2.73
CA LEU A 18 -0.37 -3.61 3.51
C LEU A 18 -1.30 -2.45 3.20
N GLU A 19 -1.98 -1.94 4.23
CA GLU A 19 -2.88 -0.81 4.11
C GLU A 19 -2.13 0.51 3.81
N GLY A 20 -2.79 1.41 3.07
CA GLY A 20 -2.35 2.78 2.90
C GLY A 20 -2.62 3.63 4.15
N GLY A 21 -1.78 4.63 4.41
CA GLY A 21 -1.97 5.45 5.60
C GLY A 21 -1.03 6.65 5.74
N GLY A 22 -0.34 7.05 4.68
CA GLY A 22 0.59 8.18 4.70
C GLY A 22 1.68 8.00 5.76
N VAL A 23 1.88 9.01 6.60
CA VAL A 23 2.92 9.01 7.65
C VAL A 23 2.75 7.87 8.66
N LYS A 24 1.51 7.43 8.92
CA LYS A 24 1.24 6.28 9.81
C LYS A 24 1.84 4.97 9.30
N GLY A 25 2.15 4.89 8.00
CA GLY A 25 2.73 3.71 7.36
C GLY A 25 4.03 3.23 8.00
N ILE A 26 4.72 4.06 8.78
CA ILE A 26 5.89 3.62 9.55
C ILE A 26 5.54 2.52 10.56
N ALA A 27 4.30 2.45 11.04
CA ALA A 27 3.84 1.39 11.93
C ALA A 27 3.84 0.01 11.27
N LEU A 28 3.65 -0.05 9.94
CA LEU A 28 3.74 -1.29 9.17
C LEU A 28 5.12 -1.95 9.31
N THR A 29 6.18 -1.14 9.38
CA THR A 29 7.55 -1.66 9.49
C THR A 29 7.79 -2.37 10.81
N GLY A 30 7.17 -1.88 11.90
CA GLY A 30 7.22 -2.55 13.20
C GLY A 30 6.47 -3.87 13.19
N ALA A 31 5.30 -3.93 12.53
CA ALA A 31 4.56 -5.19 12.40
C ALA A 31 5.34 -6.21 11.58
N VAL A 32 5.97 -5.79 10.47
CA VAL A 32 6.83 -6.68 9.67
C VAL A 32 8.03 -7.18 10.47
N TRP A 33 8.61 -6.34 11.34
CA TRP A 33 9.71 -6.77 12.21
C TRP A 33 9.29 -7.96 13.09
N ALA A 34 8.09 -7.97 13.67
CA ALA A 34 7.61 -9.11 14.46
C ALA A 34 7.43 -10.40 13.60
N PHE A 35 7.04 -10.27 12.33
CA PHE A 35 7.01 -11.40 11.41
C PHE A 35 8.43 -11.92 11.08
N ASP A 36 9.40 -11.02 10.92
CA ASP A 36 10.80 -11.37 10.67
C ASP A 36 11.42 -12.13 11.88
N ASP A 37 11.08 -11.72 13.12
CA ASP A 37 11.52 -12.40 14.35
C ASP A 37 11.06 -13.88 14.41
N GLU A 38 9.94 -14.19 13.75
CA GLU A 38 9.37 -15.55 13.64
C GLU A 38 9.68 -16.20 12.27
N GLU A 39 10.65 -15.68 11.54
CA GLU A 39 11.15 -16.21 10.26
C GLU A 39 10.08 -16.36 9.17
N TRP A 40 9.07 -15.45 9.14
CA TRP A 40 8.04 -15.46 8.08
C TRP A 40 8.60 -14.99 6.76
N THR A 41 8.08 -15.58 5.68
CA THR A 41 8.36 -15.19 4.29
C THR A 41 7.07 -14.84 3.55
N PHE A 42 7.16 -13.87 2.64
CA PHE A 42 6.01 -13.37 1.91
C PHE A 42 6.19 -13.51 0.40
N PRO A 43 5.75 -14.65 -0.18
CA PRO A 43 5.90 -14.90 -1.62
C PRO A 43 5.29 -13.79 -2.48
N ARG A 44 4.16 -13.22 -2.05
CA ARG A 44 3.52 -12.10 -2.71
C ARG A 44 3.16 -11.02 -1.69
N ILE A 45 3.41 -9.78 -2.05
CA ILE A 45 3.14 -8.61 -1.22
C ILE A 45 2.29 -7.65 -2.02
N ALA A 46 1.16 -7.21 -1.48
CA ALA A 46 0.35 -6.15 -2.06
C ALA A 46 0.30 -4.94 -1.13
N GLY A 47 0.30 -3.76 -1.70
CA GLY A 47 0.23 -2.54 -0.90
C GLY A 47 -0.40 -1.36 -1.63
N THR A 48 -0.94 -0.45 -0.83
CA THR A 48 -1.52 0.82 -1.27
C THR A 48 -0.77 1.96 -0.60
N SER A 49 -0.38 3.00 -1.36
CA SER A 49 0.21 4.23 -0.81
C SER A 49 1.43 3.93 0.09
N ALA A 50 1.40 4.28 1.39
CA ALA A 50 2.44 3.91 2.34
C ALA A 50 2.67 2.39 2.41
N GLY A 51 1.61 1.58 2.29
CA GLY A 51 1.72 0.12 2.20
C GLY A 51 2.45 -0.34 0.94
N ALA A 52 2.29 0.38 -0.20
CA ALA A 52 3.06 0.11 -1.41
C ALA A 52 4.55 0.43 -1.24
N MET A 53 4.88 1.51 -0.52
CA MET A 53 6.26 1.86 -0.20
C MET A 53 6.93 0.77 0.64
N VAL A 54 6.31 0.38 1.73
CA VAL A 54 6.82 -0.68 2.62
C VAL A 54 6.89 -2.00 1.85
N GLY A 55 5.84 -2.38 1.11
CA GLY A 55 5.78 -3.60 0.32
C GLY A 55 6.88 -3.69 -0.74
N ALA A 56 7.19 -2.59 -1.42
CA ALA A 56 8.27 -2.55 -2.42
C ALA A 56 9.65 -2.78 -1.77
N VAL A 57 9.91 -2.16 -0.60
CA VAL A 57 11.15 -2.39 0.16
C VAL A 57 11.24 -3.84 0.62
N LEU A 58 10.15 -4.42 1.12
CA LEU A 58 10.13 -5.82 1.57
C LEU A 58 10.39 -6.80 0.43
N ALA A 59 9.73 -6.59 -0.73
CA ALA A 59 9.97 -7.43 -1.91
C ALA A 59 11.43 -7.36 -2.36
N ALA A 60 12.04 -6.16 -2.30
CA ALA A 60 13.45 -5.96 -2.64
C ALA A 60 14.40 -6.59 -1.60
N LEU A 61 14.11 -6.49 -0.30
CA LEU A 61 14.89 -7.16 0.76
C LEU A 61 14.86 -8.67 0.58
N GLN A 62 13.69 -9.27 0.33
CA GLN A 62 13.59 -10.71 0.07
C GLN A 62 14.37 -11.11 -1.19
N ALA A 63 14.28 -10.34 -2.28
CA ALA A 63 15.03 -10.62 -3.51
C ALA A 63 16.55 -10.55 -3.28
N ALA A 64 17.00 -9.64 -2.40
CA ALA A 64 18.40 -9.51 -2.01
C ALA A 64 18.85 -10.57 -0.97
N GLY A 65 17.94 -11.33 -0.37
CA GLY A 65 18.24 -12.27 0.71
C GLY A 65 18.57 -11.60 2.03
N GLU A 66 18.08 -10.38 2.25
CA GLU A 66 18.30 -9.57 3.44
C GLU A 66 17.13 -9.73 4.44
N PRO A 67 17.36 -9.55 5.76
CA PRO A 67 16.30 -9.59 6.77
C PRO A 67 15.23 -8.54 6.53
N LEU A 68 13.95 -8.91 6.71
CA LEU A 68 12.83 -8.00 6.50
C LEU A 68 12.81 -6.85 7.54
N SER A 69 13.32 -7.08 8.74
CA SER A 69 13.45 -6.10 9.81
C SER A 69 14.30 -4.87 9.41
N GLN A 70 15.18 -4.99 8.39
CA GLN A 70 15.90 -3.84 7.85
C GLN A 70 14.97 -2.74 7.31
N VAL A 71 13.73 -3.06 6.97
CA VAL A 71 12.72 -2.06 6.55
C VAL A 71 12.55 -0.95 7.59
N VAL A 72 12.71 -1.24 8.88
CA VAL A 72 12.63 -0.25 9.97
C VAL A 72 13.72 0.81 9.82
N GLU A 73 14.97 0.39 9.59
CA GLU A 73 16.09 1.32 9.44
C GLU A 73 16.01 2.10 8.12
N LEU A 74 15.61 1.44 7.03
CA LEU A 74 15.39 2.10 5.75
C LEU A 74 14.28 3.16 5.85
N ALA A 75 13.15 2.86 6.50
CA ALA A 75 12.07 3.82 6.68
C ALA A 75 12.47 5.06 7.48
N LYS A 76 13.37 4.93 8.47
CA LYS A 76 13.92 6.06 9.22
C LYS A 76 14.77 7.03 8.39
N THR A 77 15.26 6.61 7.21
CA THR A 77 16.01 7.48 6.29
C THR A 77 15.09 8.43 5.52
N LEU A 78 13.78 8.18 5.51
CA LEU A 78 12.80 9.04 4.87
C LEU A 78 12.55 10.29 5.72
N ASP A 79 13.00 11.46 5.23
CA ASP A 79 12.77 12.74 5.92
C ASP A 79 11.39 13.30 5.57
N TYR A 80 10.40 13.01 6.42
CA TYR A 80 9.02 13.49 6.25
C TYR A 80 8.90 15.02 6.15
N ARG A 81 9.85 15.78 6.74
CA ARG A 81 9.82 17.26 6.70
C ARG A 81 10.05 17.80 5.29
N LYS A 82 10.75 17.06 4.44
CA LYS A 82 10.97 17.44 3.04
C LYS A 82 9.69 17.44 2.19
N PHE A 83 8.64 16.78 2.66
CA PHE A 83 7.32 16.91 2.05
C PHE A 83 6.64 18.26 2.36
N ARG A 84 7.13 19.03 3.36
CA ARG A 84 6.59 20.35 3.74
C ARG A 84 7.34 21.54 3.16
N ASP A 85 8.62 21.40 2.82
CA ASP A 85 9.54 22.53 2.66
C ASP A 85 9.50 23.24 1.31
N ARG A 86 8.75 22.74 0.31
CA ARG A 86 8.52 23.49 -0.92
C ARG A 86 7.15 24.14 -0.91
N GLY A 87 7.21 25.35 -0.38
CA GLY A 87 6.10 26.20 0.02
C GLY A 87 5.01 26.39 -1.01
N PHE A 88 3.82 26.51 -0.48
CA PHE A 88 2.68 27.18 -1.06
C PHE A 88 3.13 28.37 -1.94
N PRO A 89 2.83 28.40 -3.23
CA PRO A 89 3.16 29.54 -4.08
C PRO A 89 2.30 30.80 -3.78
N GLY A 90 1.78 30.91 -2.56
CA GLY A 90 1.04 32.10 -2.09
C GLY A 90 1.85 33.40 -2.11
N ARG A 91 3.13 33.35 -2.51
CA ARG A 91 4.00 34.51 -2.61
C ARG A 91 4.12 35.12 -4.02
N TRP A 92 3.47 34.50 -5.04
CA TRP A 92 3.54 34.96 -6.44
C TRP A 92 2.23 35.53 -6.99
N LEU A 93 1.18 35.60 -6.19
CA LEU A 93 -0.02 36.36 -6.55
C LEU A 93 0.22 37.85 -6.23
N GLY A 94 0.93 38.51 -7.13
CA GLY A 94 1.00 39.98 -7.15
C GLY A 94 -0.42 40.58 -7.35
N PRO A 95 -0.57 41.92 -7.21
CA PRO A 95 -1.87 42.58 -7.12
C PRO A 95 -2.74 42.59 -8.40
N LEU A 96 -2.45 41.70 -9.37
CA LEU A 96 -3.16 41.53 -10.63
C LEU A 96 -3.89 40.17 -10.76
N GLY A 97 -4.08 39.47 -9.65
CA GLY A 97 -4.74 38.15 -9.61
C GLY A 97 -6.24 38.18 -9.78
N VAL A 98 -6.75 38.72 -10.88
CA VAL A 98 -8.12 38.59 -11.28
C VAL A 98 -8.18 37.92 -12.64
N VAL A 99 -8.82 36.74 -12.67
CA VAL A 99 -9.07 35.85 -13.81
C VAL A 99 -8.03 34.71 -13.95
N ALA A 100 -7.87 33.91 -12.92
CA ALA A 100 -7.46 32.51 -13.12
C ALA A 100 -8.68 31.62 -12.79
N ASP A 101 -8.95 30.67 -13.66
CA ASP A 101 -9.99 29.66 -13.46
C ASP A 101 -9.81 29.03 -12.07
N PRO A 102 -10.79 29.13 -11.14
CA PRO A 102 -10.65 28.55 -9.80
C PRO A 102 -10.33 27.05 -9.83
N PHE A 103 -10.69 26.37 -10.92
CA PHE A 103 -10.38 24.95 -11.13
C PHE A 103 -8.91 24.72 -11.50
N ALA A 104 -8.31 25.57 -12.31
CA ALA A 104 -6.89 25.49 -12.67
C ALA A 104 -6.01 25.75 -11.44
N VAL A 105 -6.39 26.72 -10.60
CA VAL A 105 -5.67 27.04 -9.35
C VAL A 105 -5.73 25.89 -8.34
N VAL A 106 -6.82 25.12 -8.29
CA VAL A 106 -6.97 23.96 -7.42
C VAL A 106 -6.16 22.75 -7.95
N LEU A 107 -6.04 22.61 -9.28
CA LEU A 107 -5.23 21.54 -9.90
C LEU A 107 -3.73 21.85 -9.87
N GLU A 108 -3.34 23.13 -9.95
CA GLU A 108 -1.93 23.55 -9.86
C GLU A 108 -1.42 23.69 -8.41
N GLN A 109 -2.29 23.75 -7.41
CA GLN A 109 -1.94 23.93 -5.99
C GLN A 109 -1.75 22.61 -5.22
N GLY A 110 -1.88 21.46 -5.86
CA GLY A 110 -1.57 20.16 -5.29
C GLY A 110 -0.11 19.74 -5.49
N ALA A 111 0.82 20.68 -5.62
CA ALA A 111 2.17 20.34 -6.03
C ALA A 111 3.15 20.35 -4.86
N TYR A 112 3.08 19.38 -3.98
CA TYR A 112 4.34 18.85 -3.48
C TYR A 112 4.88 17.95 -4.60
N GLU A 113 6.00 18.38 -5.17
CA GLU A 113 6.74 17.57 -6.14
C GLU A 113 7.02 16.22 -5.46
N GLY A 114 6.33 15.16 -5.85
CA GLY A 114 6.58 13.81 -5.34
C GLY A 114 7.94 13.25 -5.73
N ASP A 115 8.80 14.10 -6.31
CA ASP A 115 10.16 13.79 -6.74
C ASP A 115 11.04 13.32 -5.59
N TYR A 116 10.92 13.94 -4.41
CA TYR A 116 11.70 13.50 -3.25
C TYR A 116 11.35 12.05 -2.85
N LEU A 117 10.05 11.72 -2.78
CA LEU A 117 9.61 10.35 -2.49
C LEU A 117 10.08 9.38 -3.57
N HIS A 118 9.91 9.76 -4.83
CA HIS A 118 10.32 8.95 -5.97
C HIS A 118 11.83 8.70 -5.97
N ASP A 119 12.65 9.75 -5.78
CA ASP A 119 14.11 9.64 -5.76
C ASP A 119 14.60 8.81 -4.56
N TRP A 120 13.98 8.98 -3.39
CA TRP A 120 14.29 8.17 -2.22
C TRP A 120 13.98 6.70 -2.48
N MET A 121 12.77 6.39 -2.96
CA MET A 121 12.35 5.02 -3.27
C MET A 121 13.26 4.39 -4.32
N ARG A 122 13.54 5.11 -5.40
CA ARG A 122 14.44 4.64 -6.45
C ARG A 122 15.84 4.34 -5.92
N GLY A 123 16.36 5.18 -5.00
CA GLY A 123 17.64 4.95 -4.35
C GLY A 123 17.66 3.69 -3.50
N VAL A 124 16.68 3.54 -2.61
CA VAL A 124 16.57 2.35 -1.72
C VAL A 124 16.43 1.07 -2.53
N LEU A 125 15.57 1.06 -3.54
CA LEU A 125 15.37 -0.13 -4.40
C LEU A 125 16.63 -0.46 -5.19
N ALA A 126 17.31 0.55 -5.77
CA ALA A 126 18.55 0.36 -6.52
C ALA A 126 19.67 -0.21 -5.66
N ASP A 127 19.81 0.23 -4.40
CA ASP A 127 20.79 -0.30 -3.45
C ASP A 127 20.54 -1.79 -3.14
N LEU A 128 19.29 -2.24 -3.26
CA LEU A 128 18.86 -3.64 -3.12
C LEU A 128 18.82 -4.40 -4.47
N GLY A 129 19.26 -3.77 -5.56
CA GLY A 129 19.33 -4.38 -6.89
C GLY A 129 18.01 -4.45 -7.65
N VAL A 130 16.97 -3.70 -7.23
CA VAL A 130 15.65 -3.67 -7.85
C VAL A 130 15.42 -2.34 -8.58
N HIS A 131 14.98 -2.41 -9.84
CA HIS A 131 14.62 -1.26 -10.66
C HIS A 131 13.24 -1.41 -11.27
N THR A 132 12.96 -2.59 -11.83
CA THR A 132 11.72 -2.91 -12.54
C THR A 132 10.98 -4.07 -11.88
N PHE A 133 9.73 -4.28 -12.28
CA PHE A 133 8.99 -5.46 -11.83
C PHE A 133 9.61 -6.77 -12.34
N GLY A 134 10.35 -6.73 -13.45
CA GLY A 134 11.12 -7.88 -13.93
C GLY A 134 12.14 -8.39 -12.91
N ASP A 135 12.74 -7.49 -12.10
CA ASP A 135 13.67 -7.85 -11.02
C ASP A 135 12.97 -8.52 -9.83
N LEU A 136 11.63 -8.41 -9.77
CA LEU A 136 10.78 -8.99 -8.72
C LEU A 136 9.96 -10.19 -9.22
N LYS A 137 10.32 -10.75 -10.38
CA LYS A 137 9.73 -12.01 -10.84
C LYS A 137 10.09 -13.16 -9.92
N ARG A 138 9.12 -14.03 -9.73
CA ARG A 138 9.27 -15.23 -8.91
C ARG A 138 9.62 -16.40 -9.80
N ASP A 139 10.62 -17.15 -9.38
CA ASP A 139 10.89 -18.49 -9.91
C ASP A 139 10.05 -19.50 -9.12
N ASP A 140 8.79 -19.67 -9.53
CA ASP A 140 7.86 -20.58 -8.87
C ASP A 140 7.51 -21.72 -9.82
N PRO A 141 8.13 -22.91 -9.63
CA PRO A 141 7.93 -24.06 -10.51
C PRO A 141 6.51 -24.62 -10.47
N ASP A 142 5.74 -24.28 -9.42
CA ASP A 142 4.35 -24.68 -9.28
C ASP A 142 3.39 -23.60 -9.77
N SER A 143 3.91 -22.50 -10.33
CA SER A 143 3.08 -21.47 -10.96
C SER A 143 2.43 -22.02 -12.23
N ASP A 144 1.16 -21.65 -12.44
CA ASP A 144 0.42 -21.96 -13.66
C ASP A 144 0.79 -21.02 -14.83
N GLY A 145 1.72 -20.07 -14.61
CA GLY A 145 2.13 -19.06 -15.58
C GLY A 145 1.14 -17.91 -15.72
N GLU A 146 0.14 -17.81 -14.84
CA GLU A 146 -0.72 -16.64 -14.79
C GLU A 146 0.01 -15.43 -14.24
N ILE A 147 -0.18 -14.26 -14.85
CA ILE A 147 0.49 -13.01 -14.50
C ILE A 147 0.31 -12.64 -12.99
N HIS A 148 -0.80 -13.05 -12.39
CA HIS A 148 -1.09 -12.84 -10.99
C HIS A 148 -0.19 -13.63 -10.03
N HIS A 149 0.52 -14.63 -10.54
CA HIS A 149 1.44 -15.47 -9.76
C HIS A 149 2.92 -15.20 -10.04
N GLU A 150 3.22 -14.39 -11.07
CA GLU A 150 4.61 -14.20 -11.54
C GLU A 150 5.40 -13.17 -10.72
N TYR A 151 4.75 -12.22 -10.05
CA TYR A 151 5.44 -11.11 -9.36
C TYR A 151 5.28 -11.20 -7.86
N SER A 152 6.36 -10.87 -7.13
CA SER A 152 6.35 -10.81 -5.67
C SER A 152 5.74 -9.51 -5.12
N LEU A 153 5.53 -8.50 -5.96
CA LEU A 153 4.96 -7.21 -5.57
C LEU A 153 3.75 -6.84 -6.43
N VAL A 154 2.70 -6.36 -5.77
CA VAL A 154 1.54 -5.72 -6.39
C VAL A 154 1.30 -4.37 -5.75
N VAL A 155 1.20 -3.33 -6.57
CA VAL A 155 0.95 -1.95 -6.14
C VAL A 155 -0.40 -1.49 -6.68
N THR A 156 -1.28 -0.98 -5.82
CA THR A 156 -2.56 -0.43 -6.28
C THR A 156 -2.44 1.03 -6.67
N ALA A 157 -3.12 1.43 -7.73
CA ALA A 157 -3.29 2.83 -8.12
C ALA A 157 -4.71 3.08 -8.64
N SER A 158 -5.25 4.28 -8.42
CA SER A 158 -6.58 4.64 -8.93
C SER A 158 -6.45 5.33 -10.28
N ASP A 159 -6.85 4.67 -11.37
CA ASP A 159 -6.93 5.28 -12.70
C ASP A 159 -8.22 6.10 -12.82
N ILE A 160 -8.12 7.41 -12.61
CA ILE A 160 -9.26 8.33 -12.68
C ILE A 160 -9.69 8.61 -14.13
N SER A 161 -8.84 8.36 -15.12
CA SER A 161 -9.19 8.47 -16.53
C SER A 161 -10.08 7.31 -16.98
N ARG A 162 -9.80 6.09 -16.50
CA ARG A 162 -10.57 4.88 -16.79
C ARG A 162 -11.60 4.54 -15.70
N LYS A 163 -11.57 5.26 -14.57
CA LYS A 163 -12.50 5.09 -13.43
C LYS A 163 -12.44 3.66 -12.86
N ARG A 164 -11.23 3.14 -12.70
CA ARG A 164 -10.98 1.79 -12.16
C ARG A 164 -9.76 1.75 -11.24
N LEU A 165 -9.73 0.77 -10.37
CA LEU A 165 -8.52 0.38 -9.68
C LEU A 165 -7.57 -0.30 -10.67
N ALA A 166 -6.29 0.01 -10.59
CA ALA A 166 -5.22 -0.66 -11.31
C ALA A 166 -4.34 -1.43 -10.32
N TYR A 167 -4.05 -2.68 -10.63
CA TYR A 167 -3.11 -3.54 -9.93
C TYR A 167 -1.82 -3.63 -10.74
N LEU A 168 -0.78 -2.94 -10.32
CA LEU A 168 0.51 -2.92 -11.00
C LEU A 168 1.43 -3.98 -10.38
N PRO A 169 2.08 -4.86 -11.15
CA PRO A 169 2.30 -4.76 -12.59
C PRO A 169 1.23 -5.42 -13.49
N TRP A 170 0.27 -6.14 -12.95
CA TRP A 170 -0.66 -6.98 -13.71
C TRP A 170 -1.38 -6.21 -14.83
N ASP A 171 -1.89 -5.03 -14.52
CA ASP A 171 -2.68 -4.21 -15.44
C ASP A 171 -1.85 -3.43 -16.46
N TYR A 172 -0.51 -3.46 -16.43
CA TYR A 172 0.28 -2.76 -17.45
C TYR A 172 0.00 -3.27 -18.88
N VAL A 173 -0.36 -4.54 -19.02
CA VAL A 173 -0.78 -5.12 -20.31
C VAL A 173 -1.99 -4.40 -20.92
N ASP A 174 -2.93 -3.93 -20.12
CA ASP A 174 -4.09 -3.17 -20.56
C ASP A 174 -3.73 -1.78 -21.08
N TYR A 175 -2.60 -1.26 -20.66
CA TYR A 175 -2.03 -0.01 -21.19
C TYR A 175 -1.13 -0.26 -22.40
N GLY A 176 -0.91 -1.54 -22.77
CA GLY A 176 -0.03 -1.96 -23.86
C GLY A 176 1.45 -1.79 -23.53
N LEU A 177 1.77 -1.92 -22.24
CA LEU A 177 3.13 -1.87 -21.70
C LEU A 177 3.56 -3.27 -21.28
N ASP A 178 4.86 -3.55 -21.37
CA ASP A 178 5.46 -4.76 -20.83
C ASP A 178 5.63 -4.60 -19.32
N PRO A 179 5.02 -5.46 -18.48
CA PRO A 179 5.15 -5.37 -17.03
C PRO A 179 6.59 -5.48 -16.53
N ASP A 180 7.42 -6.31 -17.15
CA ASP A 180 8.80 -6.54 -16.76
C ASP A 180 9.68 -5.29 -16.89
N GLU A 181 9.34 -4.40 -17.82
CA GLU A 181 10.09 -3.18 -18.10
C GLU A 181 9.66 -1.99 -17.23
N GLN A 182 8.57 -2.11 -16.46
CA GLN A 182 8.04 -0.99 -15.70
C GLN A 182 8.75 -0.79 -14.37
N SER A 183 9.03 0.48 -14.06
CA SER A 183 9.71 0.88 -12.82
C SER A 183 8.83 0.63 -11.59
N VAL A 184 9.38 -0.03 -10.58
CA VAL A 184 8.72 -0.21 -9.27
C VAL A 184 8.56 1.14 -8.57
N ALA A 185 9.58 2.01 -8.63
CA ALA A 185 9.51 3.33 -8.00
C ALA A 185 8.42 4.21 -8.61
N ASP A 186 8.20 4.15 -9.94
CA ASP A 186 7.13 4.90 -10.61
C ASP A 186 5.74 4.39 -10.19
N ALA A 187 5.57 3.08 -10.05
CA ALA A 187 4.32 2.49 -9.58
C ALA A 187 4.01 2.91 -8.13
N VAL A 188 5.01 2.84 -7.24
CA VAL A 188 4.89 3.30 -5.85
C VAL A 188 4.58 4.80 -5.80
N ARG A 189 5.25 5.61 -6.64
CA ARG A 189 4.97 7.05 -6.74
C ARG A 189 3.52 7.31 -7.18
N ALA A 190 3.01 6.55 -8.14
CA ALA A 190 1.60 6.65 -8.56
C ALA A 190 0.65 6.27 -7.41
N SER A 191 0.94 5.16 -6.72
CA SER A 191 0.16 4.68 -5.58
C SER A 191 0.11 5.66 -4.41
N ALA A 192 1.16 6.46 -4.21
CA ALA A 192 1.27 7.44 -3.14
C ALA A 192 0.85 8.87 -3.57
N SER A 193 0.25 9.02 -4.75
CA SER A 193 -0.18 10.33 -5.28
C SER A 193 -1.51 10.76 -4.68
N ILE A 194 -1.52 11.09 -3.38
CA ILE A 194 -2.72 11.58 -2.67
C ILE A 194 -3.23 12.86 -3.35
N PRO A 195 -4.47 12.86 -3.87
CA PRO A 195 -5.03 14.05 -4.54
C PRO A 195 -4.99 15.28 -3.62
N TYR A 196 -4.70 16.44 -4.20
CA TYR A 196 -4.46 17.73 -3.53
C TYR A 196 -3.16 17.84 -2.73
N PHE A 197 -2.47 16.73 -2.42
CA PHE A 197 -1.15 16.75 -1.78
C PHE A 197 -0.03 16.52 -2.78
N PHE A 198 -0.17 15.55 -3.67
CA PHE A 198 0.84 15.24 -4.67
C PHE A 198 0.28 15.37 -6.09
N GLU A 199 1.17 15.68 -7.03
CA GLU A 199 0.82 15.68 -8.45
C GLU A 199 0.42 14.26 -8.90
N PRO A 200 -0.67 14.13 -9.68
CA PRO A 200 -1.03 12.87 -10.30
C PRO A 200 0.06 12.38 -11.26
N VAL A 201 0.19 11.07 -11.37
CA VAL A 201 1.12 10.46 -12.34
C VAL A 201 0.40 10.19 -13.66
N THR A 202 1.03 10.58 -14.77
CA THR A 202 0.53 10.23 -16.09
C THR A 202 1.18 8.97 -16.59
N LEU A 203 0.40 7.90 -16.77
CA LEU A 203 0.83 6.68 -17.43
C LEU A 203 0.51 6.76 -18.93
N ALA A 204 1.56 6.76 -19.75
CA ALA A 204 1.43 6.79 -21.20
C ALA A 204 1.71 5.40 -21.78
N GLY A 205 0.75 4.85 -22.50
CA GLY A 205 0.89 3.56 -23.15
C GLY A 205 0.25 3.55 -24.54
N LYS A 206 0.28 2.42 -25.22
CA LYS A 206 -0.28 2.26 -26.57
C LYS A 206 -1.79 2.54 -26.61
N SER A 207 -2.48 2.37 -25.49
CA SER A 207 -3.92 2.62 -25.34
C SER A 207 -4.27 4.08 -25.03
N GLY A 208 -3.29 4.99 -25.02
CA GLY A 208 -3.45 6.41 -24.69
C GLY A 208 -2.80 6.79 -23.38
N ARG A 209 -3.26 7.91 -22.81
CA ARG A 209 -2.77 8.44 -21.52
C ARG A 209 -3.82 8.23 -20.44
N SER A 210 -3.39 7.76 -19.29
CA SER A 210 -4.20 7.64 -18.07
C SER A 210 -3.59 8.48 -16.96
N THR A 211 -4.46 9.07 -16.13
CA THR A 211 -4.07 9.81 -14.92
C THR A 211 -4.26 8.90 -13.72
N LEU A 212 -3.17 8.58 -13.05
CA LEU A 212 -3.14 7.75 -11.85
C LEU A 212 -3.01 8.64 -10.62
N VAL A 213 -3.77 8.30 -9.59
CA VAL A 213 -3.69 8.90 -8.25
C VAL A 213 -3.59 7.78 -7.21
N ASP A 214 -3.48 8.16 -5.93
CA ASP A 214 -3.37 7.23 -4.80
C ASP A 214 -4.40 6.09 -4.89
N GLY A 215 -3.90 4.87 -4.72
CA GLY A 215 -4.71 3.66 -4.76
C GLY A 215 -5.81 3.64 -3.71
N GLY A 216 -5.58 4.31 -2.58
CA GLY A 216 -6.51 4.40 -1.46
C GLY A 216 -7.85 5.01 -1.82
N LEU A 217 -7.93 5.84 -2.87
CA LEU A 217 -9.20 6.38 -3.36
C LEU A 217 -10.22 5.28 -3.71
N LEU A 218 -9.77 4.15 -4.28
CA LEU A 218 -10.63 3.04 -4.70
C LEU A 218 -10.43 1.78 -3.85
N SER A 219 -9.23 1.52 -3.34
CA SER A 219 -8.94 0.39 -2.44
C SER A 219 -7.72 0.67 -1.58
N ASN A 220 -7.94 1.07 -0.33
CA ASN A 220 -6.85 1.35 0.61
C ASN A 220 -6.28 0.10 1.28
N TYR A 221 -7.06 -0.97 1.35
CA TYR A 221 -6.70 -2.25 1.93
C TYR A 221 -7.20 -3.42 1.07
N PRO A 222 -6.46 -3.82 0.03
CA PRO A 222 -6.90 -4.84 -0.92
C PRO A 222 -6.71 -6.26 -0.38
N ILE A 223 -7.26 -6.59 0.80
CA ILE A 223 -7.02 -7.85 1.53
C ILE A 223 -7.34 -9.12 0.72
N SER A 224 -8.25 -9.02 -0.24
CA SER A 224 -8.69 -10.16 -1.06
C SER A 224 -7.94 -10.25 -2.40
N VAL A 225 -6.89 -9.43 -2.63
CA VAL A 225 -6.20 -9.36 -3.93
C VAL A 225 -5.56 -10.69 -4.35
N PHE A 226 -5.16 -11.51 -3.38
CA PHE A 226 -4.56 -12.83 -3.60
C PHE A 226 -5.53 -13.98 -3.34
N ASP A 227 -6.79 -13.70 -2.99
CA ASP A 227 -7.79 -14.73 -2.77
C ASP A 227 -8.12 -15.42 -4.09
N ARG A 228 -8.14 -16.75 -4.09
CA ARG A 228 -8.51 -17.55 -5.26
C ARG A 228 -10.00 -17.37 -5.55
N LEU A 229 -10.32 -17.26 -6.83
CA LEU A 229 -11.70 -17.19 -7.33
C LEU A 229 -12.23 -18.54 -7.77
N ASP A 230 -11.36 -19.56 -7.85
CA ASP A 230 -11.72 -20.95 -8.15
C ASP A 230 -11.98 -21.75 -6.86
N GLU A 231 -12.34 -23.02 -7.00
CA GLU A 231 -12.64 -23.92 -5.89
C GLU A 231 -11.41 -24.59 -5.28
N LEU A 232 -10.20 -24.22 -5.73
CA LEU A 232 -8.96 -24.82 -5.22
C LEU A 232 -8.49 -24.10 -3.94
N PRO A 233 -7.92 -24.84 -2.96
CA PRO A 233 -7.36 -24.23 -1.77
C PRO A 233 -6.17 -23.32 -2.12
N PRO A 234 -5.97 -22.20 -1.40
CA PRO A 234 -4.76 -21.41 -1.54
C PRO A 234 -3.56 -22.20 -1.05
N ARG A 235 -2.39 -21.93 -1.62
CA ARG A 235 -1.13 -22.59 -1.25
C ARG A 235 -0.65 -22.22 0.15
N TRP A 236 -0.97 -20.99 0.58
CA TRP A 236 -0.68 -20.42 1.91
C TRP A 236 -1.74 -19.37 2.26
N ALA A 237 -1.68 -18.87 3.50
CA ALA A 237 -2.58 -17.82 3.96
C ALA A 237 -2.33 -16.50 3.25
N THR A 238 -3.35 -15.63 3.27
CA THR A 238 -3.16 -14.19 3.06
C THR A 238 -3.36 -13.48 4.39
N VAL A 239 -2.35 -12.75 4.85
CA VAL A 239 -2.38 -11.95 6.08
C VAL A 239 -2.29 -10.48 5.72
N GLY A 240 -3.05 -9.65 6.43
CA GLY A 240 -3.02 -8.22 6.23
C GLY A 240 -2.51 -7.45 7.44
N ILE A 241 -1.96 -6.24 7.21
CA ILE A 241 -1.62 -5.28 8.28
C ILE A 241 -2.39 -4.00 8.05
N ARG A 242 -3.19 -3.60 9.03
CA ARG A 242 -4.03 -2.41 9.02
C ARG A 242 -3.58 -1.36 10.02
N LEU A 243 -3.82 -0.09 9.63
CA LEU A 243 -3.51 1.08 10.42
C LEU A 243 -4.79 1.64 11.07
N ASP A 244 -5.11 1.13 12.26
CA ASP A 244 -6.33 1.50 12.96
C ASP A 244 -6.17 2.83 13.73
N ALA A 245 -6.87 3.86 13.27
CA ALA A 245 -6.86 5.18 13.89
C ALA A 245 -7.96 5.36 14.95
N LEU A 246 -8.98 4.51 14.95
CA LEU A 246 -10.18 4.72 15.78
C LEU A 246 -10.48 3.54 16.71
N GLY A 247 -10.03 2.35 16.39
CA GLY A 247 -10.48 1.08 16.98
C GLY A 247 -11.63 0.46 16.17
N ILE A 248 -11.65 -0.87 16.10
CA ILE A 248 -12.64 -1.63 15.34
C ILE A 248 -14.06 -1.20 15.74
N GLY A 249 -14.82 -0.66 14.77
CA GLY A 249 -16.21 -0.25 14.98
C GLY A 249 -16.41 1.09 15.68
N ALA A 250 -15.37 1.87 15.94
CA ALA A 250 -15.49 3.21 16.49
C ALA A 250 -15.85 4.22 15.38
N GLU A 251 -16.76 5.14 15.70
CA GLU A 251 -17.14 6.21 14.78
C GLU A 251 -16.24 7.45 14.96
N PRO A 252 -15.85 8.13 13.86
CA PRO A 252 -15.08 9.37 13.94
C PRO A 252 -15.89 10.50 14.57
N THR A 253 -15.23 11.38 15.32
CA THR A 253 -15.87 12.60 15.83
C THR A 253 -16.18 13.54 14.65
N PRO A 254 -17.43 14.03 14.50
CA PRO A 254 -17.78 14.92 13.39
C PRO A 254 -17.01 16.24 13.44
N GLU A 255 -16.37 16.60 12.34
CA GLU A 255 -15.68 17.89 12.16
C GLU A 255 -16.34 18.73 11.07
N PRO A 256 -16.50 20.07 11.28
CA PRO A 256 -17.07 20.94 10.27
C PRO A 256 -16.16 21.08 9.05
N VAL A 257 -16.69 20.79 7.84
CA VAL A 257 -15.98 20.96 6.58
C VAL A 257 -16.26 22.35 6.01
N ARG A 258 -15.22 23.19 5.87
CA ARG A 258 -15.33 24.54 5.34
C ARG A 258 -14.28 24.82 4.28
N GLY A 259 -14.71 25.45 3.16
CA GLY A 259 -13.85 25.79 2.02
C GLY A 259 -13.71 24.66 1.00
N VAL A 260 -13.37 25.03 -0.25
CA VAL A 260 -13.39 24.11 -1.41
C VAL A 260 -12.31 23.02 -1.28
N VAL A 261 -11.11 23.38 -0.85
CA VAL A 261 -9.99 22.42 -0.69
C VAL A 261 -10.29 21.41 0.42
N ARG A 262 -10.75 21.88 1.59
CA ARG A 262 -11.13 20.97 2.69
C ARG A 262 -12.31 20.09 2.32
N MET A 263 -13.26 20.61 1.53
CA MET A 263 -14.37 19.80 0.98
C MET A 263 -13.83 18.69 0.06
N GLY A 264 -12.90 18.99 -0.84
CA GLY A 264 -12.30 18.01 -1.73
C GLY A 264 -11.56 16.90 -0.95
N ILE A 265 -10.76 17.27 0.04
CA ILE A 265 -10.06 16.32 0.92
C ILE A 265 -11.06 15.45 1.68
N ALA A 266 -12.08 16.05 2.29
CA ALA A 266 -13.10 15.31 3.03
C ALA A 266 -13.90 14.34 2.15
N LEU A 267 -14.17 14.69 0.89
CA LEU A 267 -14.81 13.77 -0.07
C LEU A 267 -13.93 12.57 -0.39
N ILE A 268 -12.61 12.77 -0.52
CA ILE A 268 -11.65 11.69 -0.75
C ILE A 268 -11.55 10.80 0.48
N GLU A 269 -11.37 11.38 1.67
CA GLU A 269 -11.34 10.64 2.94
C GLU A 269 -12.63 9.81 3.10
N THR A 270 -13.80 10.40 2.81
CA THR A 270 -15.09 9.70 2.86
C THR A 270 -15.16 8.56 1.83
N ALA A 271 -14.63 8.75 0.61
CA ALA A 271 -14.62 7.71 -0.41
C ALA A 271 -13.69 6.53 0.00
N ILE A 272 -12.53 6.83 0.56
CA ILE A 272 -11.60 5.83 1.10
C ILE A 272 -12.27 5.00 2.19
N GLU A 273 -12.88 5.64 3.18
CA GLU A 273 -13.57 4.96 4.27
C GLU A 273 -14.77 4.13 3.79
N ALA A 274 -15.58 4.68 2.87
CA ALA A 274 -16.75 3.98 2.35
C ALA A 274 -16.38 2.71 1.55
N ASN A 275 -15.31 2.77 0.75
CA ASN A 275 -14.84 1.63 -0.02
C ASN A 275 -14.24 0.52 0.86
N GLN A 276 -13.77 0.85 2.05
CA GLN A 276 -13.24 -0.13 2.99
C GLN A 276 -14.32 -0.80 3.84
N ALA A 277 -15.44 -0.12 4.10
CA ALA A 277 -16.43 -0.54 5.09
C ALA A 277 -16.95 -1.97 4.87
N GLU A 278 -17.12 -2.39 3.62
CA GLU A 278 -17.64 -3.72 3.27
C GLU A 278 -16.61 -4.84 3.56
N HIS A 279 -15.32 -4.59 3.30
CA HIS A 279 -14.24 -5.57 3.52
C HIS A 279 -13.75 -5.59 4.97
N VAL A 280 -13.87 -4.47 5.66
CA VAL A 280 -13.39 -4.27 7.04
C VAL A 280 -14.28 -4.96 8.07
N LEU A 281 -15.57 -5.11 7.79
CA LEU A 281 -16.53 -5.71 8.71
C LEU A 281 -16.71 -7.23 8.51
N ASP A 282 -16.09 -7.82 7.49
CA ASP A 282 -16.08 -9.28 7.30
C ASP A 282 -15.26 -9.95 8.41
N PRO A 283 -15.85 -10.81 9.25
CA PRO A 283 -15.14 -11.50 10.34
C PRO A 283 -13.91 -12.28 9.85
N CYS A 284 -13.96 -12.85 8.66
CA CYS A 284 -12.86 -13.60 8.08
C CYS A 284 -11.70 -12.71 7.63
N ASN A 285 -11.96 -11.48 7.21
CA ASN A 285 -10.91 -10.51 6.94
C ASN A 285 -10.35 -9.92 8.23
N ILE A 286 -11.21 -9.72 9.24
CA ILE A 286 -10.76 -9.28 10.57
C ILE A 286 -9.78 -10.29 11.17
N SER A 287 -10.13 -11.57 11.16
CA SER A 287 -9.36 -12.61 11.82
C SER A 287 -8.02 -12.92 11.15
N ARG A 288 -7.79 -12.51 9.89
CA ARG A 288 -6.52 -12.61 9.16
C ARG A 288 -5.76 -11.29 9.07
N SER A 289 -6.10 -10.31 9.89
CA SER A 289 -5.51 -8.97 9.84
C SER A 289 -4.92 -8.56 11.19
N VAL A 290 -3.70 -8.01 11.15
CA VAL A 290 -3.07 -7.29 12.27
C VAL A 290 -3.63 -5.87 12.31
N TYR A 291 -4.12 -5.42 13.45
CA TYR A 291 -4.64 -4.06 13.65
C TYR A 291 -3.67 -3.24 14.50
N VAL A 292 -2.96 -2.31 13.87
CA VAL A 292 -1.99 -1.46 14.57
C VAL A 292 -2.64 -0.17 15.03
N ASP A 293 -2.61 0.11 16.34
CA ASP A 293 -3.10 1.36 16.92
C ASP A 293 -2.25 2.56 16.48
N THR A 294 -2.82 3.40 15.62
CA THR A 294 -2.19 4.63 15.13
C THR A 294 -2.83 5.91 15.68
N ARG A 295 -3.63 5.82 16.74
CA ARG A 295 -4.29 6.97 17.35
C ARG A 295 -3.29 8.03 17.79
N GLY A 296 -3.65 9.28 17.52
CA GLY A 296 -2.84 10.46 17.85
C GLY A 296 -1.94 10.95 16.72
N VAL A 297 -1.80 10.20 15.61
CA VAL A 297 -1.01 10.61 14.43
C VAL A 297 -1.91 10.72 13.20
N GLY A 298 -1.86 11.87 12.52
CA GLY A 298 -2.59 12.09 11.26
C GLY A 298 -1.86 11.50 10.06
N ALA A 299 -2.60 10.99 9.07
CA ALA A 299 -2.00 10.40 7.85
C ALA A 299 -1.15 11.39 7.04
N VAL A 300 -1.47 12.68 7.12
CA VAL A 300 -0.76 13.78 6.43
C VAL A 300 0.03 14.68 7.38
N ASP A 301 0.30 14.21 8.60
CA ASP A 301 1.13 14.93 9.56
C ASP A 301 2.62 14.69 9.30
N PHE A 302 3.14 15.34 8.28
CA PHE A 302 4.56 15.26 7.91
C PHE A 302 5.51 15.90 8.93
N SER A 303 5.01 16.42 10.06
CA SER A 303 5.82 16.92 11.18
C SER A 303 6.06 15.89 12.29
N ILE A 304 5.70 14.63 12.04
CA ILE A 304 5.89 13.53 12.98
C ILE A 304 7.29 13.54 13.61
N SER A 305 7.35 13.52 14.93
CA SER A 305 8.62 13.48 15.69
C SER A 305 9.22 12.07 15.67
N GLU A 306 10.53 11.98 15.91
CA GLU A 306 11.19 10.68 16.07
C GLU A 306 10.61 9.83 17.22
N ALA A 307 10.06 10.48 18.27
CA ALA A 307 9.42 9.78 19.37
C ALA A 307 8.09 9.14 18.95
N GLU A 308 7.31 9.85 18.13
CA GLU A 308 6.06 9.31 17.57
C GLU A 308 6.34 8.21 16.55
N GLN A 309 7.38 8.36 15.74
CA GLN A 309 7.82 7.30 14.82
C GLN A 309 8.18 6.02 15.59
N ARG A 310 9.00 6.13 16.64
CA ARG A 310 9.35 4.98 17.50
C ARG A 310 8.11 4.35 18.12
N LEU A 311 7.19 5.16 18.66
CA LEU A 311 5.96 4.66 19.25
C LEU A 311 5.10 3.87 18.25
N LEU A 312 5.00 4.35 17.00
CA LEU A 312 4.25 3.64 15.95
C LEU A 312 4.93 2.33 15.56
N ILE A 313 6.26 2.29 15.48
CA ILE A 313 7.02 1.06 15.22
C ILE A 313 6.79 0.04 16.36
N GLU A 314 6.90 0.48 17.62
CA GLU A 314 6.66 -0.37 18.80
C GLU A 314 5.23 -0.93 18.81
N ARG A 315 4.22 -0.09 18.56
CA ARG A 315 2.82 -0.54 18.45
C ARG A 315 2.60 -1.55 17.31
N GLY A 316 3.26 -1.34 16.18
CA GLY A 316 3.23 -2.29 15.07
C GLY A 316 3.77 -3.66 15.47
N HIS A 317 4.94 -3.66 16.11
CA HIS A 317 5.59 -4.88 16.58
C HIS A 317 4.73 -5.62 17.62
N GLU A 318 4.21 -4.90 18.62
CA GLU A 318 3.34 -5.47 19.66
C GLU A 318 2.07 -6.09 19.06
N ALA A 319 1.39 -5.37 18.15
CA ALA A 319 0.17 -5.86 17.52
C ALA A 319 0.40 -7.11 16.67
N ALA A 320 1.49 -7.17 15.92
CA ALA A 320 1.82 -8.36 15.13
C ALA A 320 2.25 -9.55 16.00
N THR A 321 3.00 -9.30 17.09
CA THR A 321 3.35 -10.34 18.07
C THR A 321 2.09 -10.95 18.70
N GLU A 322 1.12 -10.11 19.10
CA GLU A 322 -0.16 -10.56 19.64
C GLU A 322 -0.93 -11.42 18.61
N PHE A 323 -1.03 -10.93 17.36
CA PHE A 323 -1.67 -11.66 16.27
C PHE A 323 -1.01 -13.02 16.06
N LEU A 324 0.30 -13.09 15.93
CA LEU A 324 1.05 -14.33 15.68
C LEU A 324 0.89 -15.35 16.81
N SER A 325 0.73 -14.89 18.06
CA SER A 325 0.52 -15.77 19.21
C SER A 325 -0.79 -16.55 19.16
N THR A 326 -1.76 -16.10 18.35
CA THR A 326 -3.11 -16.68 18.26
C THR A 326 -3.48 -17.15 16.85
N TRP A 327 -2.66 -16.85 15.85
CA TRP A 327 -2.95 -17.17 14.46
C TRP A 327 -2.88 -18.67 14.20
N ASP A 328 -3.96 -19.24 13.66
CA ASP A 328 -4.07 -20.66 13.28
C ASP A 328 -4.73 -20.73 11.88
N TYR A 329 -3.90 -20.92 10.85
CA TYR A 329 -4.37 -20.97 9.46
C TYR A 329 -5.33 -22.14 9.19
N PRO A 330 -5.07 -23.39 9.64
CA PRO A 330 -6.03 -24.48 9.53
C PRO A 330 -7.40 -24.18 10.16
N ALA A 331 -7.41 -23.57 11.34
CA ALA A 331 -8.65 -23.16 12.00
C ALA A 331 -9.39 -22.09 11.19
N TRP A 332 -8.65 -21.10 10.69
CA TRP A 332 -9.21 -20.05 9.83
C TRP A 332 -9.81 -20.61 8.55
N LEU A 333 -9.13 -21.53 7.85
CA LEU A 333 -9.64 -22.18 6.65
C LEU A 333 -10.97 -22.88 6.93
N LYS A 334 -11.04 -23.63 8.03
CA LYS A 334 -12.27 -24.36 8.39
C LYS A 334 -13.47 -23.45 8.63
N GLU A 335 -13.24 -22.28 9.22
CA GLU A 335 -14.30 -21.32 9.51
C GLU A 335 -14.66 -20.48 8.28
N CYS A 336 -13.67 -19.95 7.59
CA CYS A 336 -13.84 -18.91 6.57
C CYS A 336 -13.87 -19.45 5.14
N ARG A 337 -13.36 -20.66 4.91
CA ARG A 337 -13.30 -21.30 3.59
C ARG A 337 -13.61 -22.81 3.70
N PRO A 338 -14.76 -23.20 4.25
CA PRO A 338 -15.06 -24.61 4.52
C PRO A 338 -15.09 -25.52 3.28
N ALA A 339 -15.23 -24.96 2.07
CA ALA A 339 -15.13 -25.70 0.82
C ALA A 339 -13.71 -26.19 0.48
N TRP A 340 -12.69 -25.68 1.18
CA TRP A 340 -11.27 -25.99 0.95
C TRP A 340 -10.66 -26.92 2.03
N VAL A 341 -11.46 -27.41 2.97
CA VAL A 341 -11.02 -28.32 4.08
C VAL A 341 -11.39 -29.78 3.82
#